data_9c35d3ac55601848ace25087180939a9
#
_entry.id   9c35d3ac55601848ace25087180939a9
#
_cell.length_a   1.000
_cell.length_b   1.000
_cell.length_c   1.000
_cell.angle_alpha   90.00
_cell.angle_beta   90.00
_cell.angle_gamma   90.00
#
_symmetry.space_group_name_H-M   'P 1'
#
loop_
_entity.id
_entity.type
_entity.pdbx_description
1 polymer ?
#
loop_
_entity_poly.entity_id
_entity_poly.type
_entity_poly.pdbx_seq_one_letter_code
_entity_poly.pdbx_strand_id
1 'polypeptide(L)'
;MGRLDCKEPSFIALNGLARDADFFLTLDDDEVISNLEKMSHSNLETTASGGAGVAAAMNNQVAKLLKMNADSKTLCFLSEVAE
;
A
#
# COMPACT_ATOMS: atom_id res chain seq x y z
N MET A 1 -2.39 2.12 -11.99
CA MET A 1 -1.72 3.10 -11.11
C MET A 1 -0.47 3.63 -11.81
N GLY A 2 -0.60 4.81 -12.38
CA GLY A 2 0.37 5.33 -13.34
C GLY A 2 1.83 5.37 -12.88
N ARG A 3 2.09 5.89 -11.68
CA ARG A 3 3.48 6.03 -11.19
C ARG A 3 4.09 4.74 -10.67
N LEU A 4 3.25 3.74 -10.39
CA LEU A 4 3.73 2.42 -10.00
C LEU A 4 3.71 1.41 -11.17
N ASP A 5 3.39 1.88 -12.37
CA ASP A 5 3.34 1.00 -13.55
C ASP A 5 4.73 0.87 -14.18
N CYS A 6 5.68 0.39 -13.40
CA CYS A 6 7.03 0.11 -13.86
C CYS A 6 7.16 -1.35 -14.26
N LYS A 7 7.58 -1.61 -15.49
CA LYS A 7 7.68 -2.97 -16.02
C LYS A 7 8.96 -3.67 -15.55
N GLU A 8 9.99 -2.90 -15.22
CA GLU A 8 11.25 -3.46 -14.71
C GLU A 8 11.55 -2.90 -13.33
N PRO A 9 11.69 -3.76 -12.31
CA PRO A 9 12.06 -3.28 -10.97
C PRO A 9 13.53 -2.87 -10.92
N SER A 10 13.87 -2.00 -9.97
CA SER A 10 15.25 -1.74 -9.63
C SER A 10 15.89 -3.00 -9.05
N PHE A 11 17.03 -3.43 -9.57
CA PHE A 11 17.72 -4.60 -9.06
C PHE A 11 18.15 -4.44 -7.60
N ILE A 12 18.61 -3.25 -7.23
CA ILE A 12 19.02 -2.97 -5.85
C ILE A 12 17.83 -3.11 -4.91
N ALA A 13 16.70 -2.49 -5.27
CA ALA A 13 15.48 -2.57 -4.46
C ALA A 13 14.93 -3.99 -4.40
N LEU A 14 14.90 -4.69 -5.54
CA LEU A 14 14.41 -6.06 -5.61
C LEU A 14 15.24 -7.00 -4.75
N ASN A 15 16.57 -6.88 -4.80
CA ASN A 15 17.44 -7.70 -3.96
C ASN A 15 17.22 -7.44 -2.47
N GLY A 16 17.05 -6.18 -2.08
CA GLY A 16 16.75 -5.82 -0.70
C GLY A 16 15.41 -6.37 -0.24
N LEU A 17 14.38 -6.22 -1.07
CA LEU A 17 13.04 -6.74 -0.76
C LEU A 17 13.00 -8.27 -0.72
N ALA A 18 13.70 -8.94 -1.64
CA ALA A 18 13.76 -10.41 -1.64
C ALA A 18 14.38 -10.95 -0.35
N ARG A 19 15.34 -10.20 0.22
CA ARG A 19 15.98 -10.59 1.47
C ARG A 19 15.15 -10.23 2.70
N ASP A 20 14.54 -9.03 2.72
CA ASP A 20 14.00 -8.43 3.94
C ASP A 20 12.47 -8.44 4.02
N ALA A 21 11.76 -8.53 2.89
CA ALA A 21 10.29 -8.54 2.89
C ALA A 21 9.76 -9.93 3.28
N ASP A 22 8.77 -9.96 4.14
CA ASP A 22 8.11 -11.20 4.55
C ASP A 22 6.98 -11.58 3.61
N PHE A 23 6.27 -10.59 3.07
CA PHE A 23 5.11 -10.81 2.21
C PHE A 23 5.11 -9.87 1.03
N PHE A 24 4.67 -10.36 -0.13
CA PHE A 24 4.41 -9.56 -1.32
C PHE A 24 2.93 -9.70 -1.63
N LEU A 25 2.24 -8.56 -1.76
CA LEU A 25 0.80 -8.52 -1.92
C LEU A 25 0.43 -7.79 -3.19
N THR A 26 -0.71 -8.19 -3.78
CA THR A 26 -1.31 -7.46 -4.89
C THR A 26 -2.65 -6.89 -4.45
N LEU A 27 -3.02 -5.75 -5.01
CA LEU A 27 -4.28 -5.08 -4.76
C LEU A 27 -4.92 -4.71 -6.09
N ASP A 28 -6.26 -4.76 -6.14
CA ASP A 28 -6.99 -4.23 -7.27
C ASP A 28 -7.01 -2.71 -7.24
N ASP A 29 -6.98 -2.08 -8.39
CA ASP A 29 -7.03 -0.62 -8.50
C ASP A 29 -8.29 -0.06 -7.84
N ASP A 30 -9.43 -0.73 -7.97
CA ASP A 30 -10.69 -0.31 -7.37
C ASP A 30 -10.62 -0.24 -5.85
N GLU A 31 -9.93 -1.17 -5.21
CA GLU A 31 -9.73 -1.15 -3.76
C GLU A 31 -8.91 0.05 -3.33
N VAL A 32 -7.86 0.36 -4.07
CA VAL A 32 -7.00 1.51 -3.76
C VAL A 32 -7.78 2.81 -3.93
N ILE A 33 -8.52 2.96 -5.02
CA ILE A 33 -9.32 4.15 -5.30
C ILE A 33 -10.40 4.36 -4.23
N SER A 34 -11.09 3.30 -3.81
CA SER A 34 -12.06 3.39 -2.72
C SER A 34 -11.44 3.90 -1.42
N ASN A 35 -10.21 3.48 -1.13
CA ASN A 35 -9.51 3.93 0.06
C ASN A 35 -9.09 5.40 -0.02
N LEU A 36 -8.82 5.93 -1.21
CA LEU A 36 -8.50 7.34 -1.37
C LEU A 36 -9.63 8.24 -0.86
N GLU A 37 -10.89 7.87 -1.10
CA GLU A 37 -12.03 8.61 -0.59
C GLU A 37 -12.05 8.61 0.94
N LYS A 38 -11.84 7.46 1.55
CA LYS A 38 -11.79 7.34 3.02
C LYS A 38 -10.66 8.16 3.62
N MET A 39 -9.50 8.16 2.96
CA MET A 39 -8.33 8.93 3.41
C MET A 39 -8.58 10.43 3.29
N SER A 40 -9.25 10.87 2.23
CA SER A 40 -9.61 12.27 2.03
C SER A 40 -10.52 12.77 3.16
N HIS A 41 -11.45 11.94 3.64
CA HIS A 41 -12.30 12.28 4.79
C HIS A 41 -11.50 12.49 6.07
N SER A 42 -10.32 11.91 6.16
CA SER A 42 -9.41 12.07 7.29
C SER A 42 -8.31 13.11 7.03
N ASN A 43 -8.47 13.95 6.00
CA ASN A 43 -7.51 14.96 5.58
C ASN A 43 -6.16 14.40 5.12
N LEU A 44 -6.14 13.14 4.68
CA LEU A 44 -4.95 12.50 4.12
C LEU A 44 -5.14 12.37 2.62
N GLU A 45 -4.74 13.38 1.87
CA GLU A 45 -4.90 13.38 0.44
C GLU A 45 -3.61 12.94 -0.27
N THR A 46 -3.75 11.93 -1.10
CA THR A 46 -2.64 11.36 -1.85
C THR A 46 -3.15 10.81 -3.19
N THR A 47 -2.27 10.20 -3.95
CA THR A 47 -2.61 9.54 -5.21
C THR A 47 -2.82 8.03 -4.97
N ALA A 48 -3.33 7.32 -5.97
CA ALA A 48 -3.46 5.87 -5.90
C ALA A 48 -2.11 5.20 -5.62
N SER A 49 -1.06 5.66 -6.27
CA SER A 49 0.29 5.13 -6.07
C SER A 49 0.80 5.42 -4.66
N GLY A 50 0.55 6.63 -4.15
CA GLY A 50 1.00 7.00 -2.80
C GLY A 50 0.21 6.35 -1.68
N GLY A 51 -1.05 5.97 -1.93
CA GLY A 51 -1.94 5.41 -0.94
C GLY A 51 -2.04 3.89 -0.94
N ALA A 52 -1.31 3.20 -1.81
CA ALA A 52 -1.42 1.75 -1.94
C ALA A 52 -1.11 1.01 -0.63
N GLY A 53 -0.10 1.45 0.11
CA GLY A 53 0.26 0.82 1.39
C GLY A 53 -0.85 0.92 2.43
N VAL A 54 -1.52 2.06 2.51
CA VAL A 54 -2.66 2.24 3.42
C VAL A 54 -3.83 1.37 2.99
N ALA A 55 -4.10 1.28 1.68
CA ALA A 55 -5.14 0.41 1.15
C ALA A 55 -4.91 -1.05 1.53
N ALA A 56 -3.65 -1.51 1.46
CA ALA A 56 -3.28 -2.85 1.90
C ALA A 56 -3.55 -3.04 3.40
N ALA A 57 -3.17 -2.07 4.22
CA ALA A 57 -3.35 -2.14 5.66
C ALA A 57 -4.83 -2.17 6.05
N MET A 58 -5.71 -1.55 5.27
CA MET A 58 -7.15 -1.52 5.52
C MET A 58 -7.90 -2.72 4.96
N ASN A 59 -7.23 -3.60 4.22
CA ASN A 59 -7.87 -4.76 3.60
C ASN A 59 -8.00 -5.91 4.61
N ASN A 60 -9.22 -6.38 4.83
CA ASN A 60 -9.49 -7.44 5.80
C ASN A 60 -8.84 -8.76 5.45
N GLN A 61 -8.72 -9.09 4.17
CA GLN A 61 -8.07 -10.33 3.74
C GLN A 61 -6.57 -10.27 4.00
N VAL A 62 -5.95 -9.11 3.79
CA VAL A 62 -4.55 -8.89 4.12
C VAL A 62 -4.33 -9.03 5.63
N ALA A 63 -5.20 -8.44 6.44
CA ALA A 63 -5.11 -8.55 7.89
C ALA A 63 -5.16 -10.00 8.35
N LYS A 64 -6.03 -10.82 7.76
CA LYS A 64 -6.12 -12.25 8.07
C LYS A 64 -4.86 -12.99 7.65
N LEU A 65 -4.35 -12.70 6.46
CA LEU A 65 -3.15 -13.35 5.93
C LEU A 65 -1.94 -13.05 6.82
N LEU A 66 -1.81 -11.82 7.30
CA LEU A 66 -0.70 -11.39 8.13
C LEU A 66 -0.94 -11.66 9.62
N LYS A 67 -2.08 -12.25 9.98
CA LYS A 67 -2.47 -12.56 11.37
C LYS A 67 -2.48 -11.32 12.26
N MET A 68 -2.96 -10.21 11.71
CA MET A 68 -3.10 -8.95 12.44
C MET A 68 -4.31 -9.00 13.36
N ASN A 69 -4.23 -8.26 14.47
CA ASN A 69 -5.32 -8.14 15.43
C ASN A 69 -5.47 -6.69 15.87
N ALA A 70 -6.40 -6.43 16.81
CA ALA A 70 -6.70 -5.07 17.28
C ALA A 70 -5.49 -4.37 17.94
N ASP A 71 -4.53 -5.13 18.45
CA ASP A 71 -3.34 -4.60 19.11
C ASP A 71 -2.17 -4.41 18.14
N SER A 72 -2.31 -4.84 16.88
CA SER A 72 -1.28 -4.70 15.87
C SER A 72 -1.02 -3.24 15.54
N LYS A 73 0.25 -2.89 15.38
CA LYS A 73 0.66 -1.55 14.97
C LYS A 73 1.24 -1.63 13.56
N THR A 74 0.78 -0.74 12.68
CA THR A 74 1.17 -0.75 11.28
C THR A 74 1.73 0.62 10.88
N LEU A 75 2.91 0.61 10.26
CA LEU A 75 3.49 1.81 9.67
C LEU A 75 3.26 1.75 8.16
N CYS A 76 2.64 2.78 7.62
CA CYS A 76 2.42 2.94 6.19
C CYS A 76 3.05 4.24 5.70
N PHE A 77 3.63 4.21 4.52
CA PHE A 77 4.20 5.40 3.90
C PHE A 77 3.24 5.97 2.88
N LEU A 78 3.02 7.28 2.95
CA LEU A 78 2.33 8.05 1.91
C LEU A 78 3.42 8.78 1.14
N SER A 79 3.77 8.27 -0.02
CA SER A 79 4.94 8.75 -0.76
C SER A 79 4.65 9.94 -1.66
N GLU A 80 3.38 10.33 -1.81
CA GLU A 80 2.96 11.42 -2.67
C GLU A 80 1.84 12.22 -2.03
N VAL A 81 1.72 13.50 -2.40
CA VAL A 81 0.53 14.31 -2.08
C VAL A 81 -0.38 14.37 -3.30
N ALA A 82 -1.67 14.59 -3.08
CA ALA A 82 -2.63 14.74 -4.17
C ALA A 82 -2.31 16.01 -4.98
N GLU A 83 -2.46 15.89 -6.29
CA GLU A 83 -2.24 17.01 -7.21
C GLU A 83 -3.49 17.88 -7.34
#